data_d06b7561e4e57f7d116cab9c8dbddfbf
#
_entry.id   d06b7561e4e57f7d116cab9c8dbddfbf
#
_cell.length_a   1.000
_cell.length_b   1.000
_cell.length_c   1.000
_cell.angle_alpha   90.00
_cell.angle_beta   90.00
_cell.angle_gamma   90.00
#
_symmetry.space_group_name_H-M   'P 1'
#
loop_
_entity.id
_entity.type
_entity.pdbx_description
1 polymer ?
#
loop_
_entity_poly.entity_id
_entity_poly.type
_entity_poly.pdbx_seq_one_letter_code
_entity_poly.pdbx_strand_id
1 'polypeptide(L)'
;MSRKIIISRTYRKANPLIAFLMSFFFTGLGQIYTGSLYRGITFLLLKLIVILIPPFLLLYNPGYSRLNEVFYAILILAALILLSSIDAVVKSIKAPQIQAKRYNTAAFYIIFSIAGTILTLLSIIFFMFFFNFHRTAESAEPLFETNDLILISRIPGREYFHGEAVLIKSGNAFSIKRIIAVPGEKASYRNSRFSVDGSELPLSIFSENELRKMPLSSYDVVSELNGSYKYPVRQKKGKSVIKFNLNENEYLTASDDREIENFYTQIRTPEIWGRVEGSLIAFNRKKILIKPFIKGE
;
A
#
# COMPACT_ATOMS: atom_id res chain seq x y z
N MET A 1 38.54 -57.59 -7.49
CA MET A 1 39.12 -56.42 -6.76
C MET A 1 38.16 -55.20 -6.94
N SER A 2 37.36 -54.94 -5.93
CA SER A 2 36.43 -53.77 -5.95
C SER A 2 37.20 -52.53 -5.54
N ARG A 3 37.38 -51.54 -6.44
CA ARG A 3 37.96 -50.25 -6.15
C ARG A 3 36.94 -49.46 -5.30
N LYS A 4 37.17 -49.39 -3.97
CA LYS A 4 36.47 -48.42 -3.11
C LYS A 4 36.87 -47.01 -3.57
N ILE A 5 35.94 -46.32 -4.23
CA ILE A 5 36.09 -44.90 -4.54
C ILE A 5 35.99 -44.17 -3.21
N ILE A 6 37.13 -43.75 -2.67
CA ILE A 6 37.20 -42.89 -1.49
C ILE A 6 36.83 -41.48 -1.95
N ILE A 7 35.56 -41.11 -1.80
CA ILE A 7 35.09 -39.76 -2.01
C ILE A 7 35.64 -38.94 -0.81
N SER A 8 36.71 -38.19 -1.02
CA SER A 8 37.22 -37.26 -0.03
C SER A 8 36.14 -36.21 0.24
N ARG A 9 35.53 -36.26 1.44
CA ARG A 9 34.58 -35.27 1.87
C ARG A 9 35.33 -34.01 2.30
N THR A 10 35.27 -32.96 1.50
CA THR A 10 35.85 -31.66 1.85
C THR A 10 34.93 -30.95 2.87
N TYR A 11 35.47 -30.73 4.07
CA TYR A 11 34.81 -29.94 5.10
C TYR A 11 35.29 -28.49 5.03
N ARG A 12 34.34 -27.55 5.17
CA ARG A 12 34.63 -26.11 5.21
C ARG A 12 34.13 -25.53 6.51
N LYS A 13 34.92 -24.64 7.12
CA LYS A 13 34.52 -23.87 8.30
C LYS A 13 33.51 -22.78 7.84
N ALA A 14 32.37 -22.73 8.49
CA ALA A 14 31.40 -21.65 8.27
C ALA A 14 31.75 -20.44 9.10
N ASN A 15 31.69 -19.26 8.50
CA ASN A 15 31.85 -17.99 9.20
C ASN A 15 30.45 -17.40 9.48
N PRO A 16 30.08 -17.17 10.78
CA PRO A 16 28.77 -16.63 11.14
C PRO A 16 28.46 -15.25 10.53
N LEU A 17 29.48 -14.37 10.49
CA LEU A 17 29.33 -13.02 9.92
C LEU A 17 29.04 -13.08 8.41
N ILE A 18 29.77 -13.95 7.67
CA ILE A 18 29.53 -14.15 6.24
C ILE A 18 28.11 -14.72 6.04
N ALA A 19 27.69 -15.70 6.85
CA ALA A 19 26.35 -16.28 6.78
C ALA A 19 25.26 -15.21 7.01
N PHE A 20 25.47 -14.33 7.99
CA PHE A 20 24.57 -13.20 8.26
C PHE A 20 24.46 -12.27 7.05
N LEU A 21 25.60 -11.72 6.58
CA LEU A 21 25.63 -10.75 5.49
C LEU A 21 25.02 -11.34 4.20
N MET A 22 25.38 -12.59 3.86
CA MET A 22 24.82 -13.26 2.69
C MET A 22 23.30 -13.40 2.78
N SER A 23 22.74 -13.67 3.97
CA SER A 23 21.28 -13.83 4.12
C SER A 23 20.57 -12.50 4.24
N PHE A 24 21.23 -11.48 4.79
CA PHE A 24 20.67 -10.13 4.93
C PHE A 24 20.50 -9.44 3.56
N PHE A 25 21.53 -9.47 2.72
CA PHE A 25 21.46 -8.88 1.38
C PHE A 25 20.71 -9.77 0.39
N PHE A 26 20.92 -11.09 0.46
CA PHE A 26 20.31 -12.05 -0.45
C PHE A 26 19.57 -13.11 0.37
N THR A 27 18.31 -12.84 0.70
CA THR A 27 17.48 -13.70 1.55
C THR A 27 17.55 -15.16 1.12
N GLY A 28 17.99 -16.04 2.03
CA GLY A 28 18.17 -17.46 1.77
C GLY A 28 19.58 -17.88 1.38
N LEU A 29 20.48 -16.97 0.94
CA LEU A 29 21.82 -17.31 0.51
C LEU A 29 22.71 -17.77 1.67
N GLY A 30 22.55 -17.20 2.86
CA GLY A 30 23.27 -17.61 4.08
C GLY A 30 22.95 -19.06 4.48
N GLN A 31 21.70 -19.51 4.29
CA GLN A 31 21.32 -20.90 4.52
C GLN A 31 22.01 -21.86 3.51
N ILE A 32 22.09 -21.43 2.25
CA ILE A 32 22.80 -22.21 1.22
C ILE A 32 24.29 -22.27 1.55
N TYR A 33 24.87 -21.14 1.96
CA TYR A 33 26.26 -21.05 2.40
C TYR A 33 26.54 -22.02 3.56
N THR A 34 25.60 -22.18 4.50
CA THR A 34 25.68 -23.14 5.62
C THR A 34 25.21 -24.55 5.26
N GLY A 35 25.04 -24.88 3.97
CA GLY A 35 24.76 -26.23 3.46
C GLY A 35 23.28 -26.63 3.47
N SER A 36 22.31 -25.68 3.54
CA SER A 36 20.88 -25.92 3.52
C SER A 36 20.18 -25.27 2.33
N LEU A 37 20.22 -25.92 1.18
CA LEU A 37 19.58 -25.45 -0.05
C LEU A 37 18.07 -25.23 0.13
N TYR A 38 17.36 -26.23 0.67
CA TYR A 38 15.90 -26.14 0.85
C TYR A 38 15.49 -24.97 1.72
N ARG A 39 16.16 -24.73 2.87
CA ARG A 39 15.86 -23.57 3.71
C ARG A 39 16.10 -22.25 2.99
N GLY A 40 17.19 -22.16 2.21
CA GLY A 40 17.48 -20.98 1.41
C GLY A 40 16.40 -20.66 0.40
N ILE A 41 15.94 -21.67 -0.33
CA ILE A 41 14.82 -21.54 -1.30
C ILE A 41 13.54 -21.18 -0.57
N THR A 42 13.22 -21.80 0.56
CA THR A 42 12.00 -21.50 1.35
C THR A 42 11.97 -20.04 1.79
N PHE A 43 13.07 -19.49 2.33
CA PHE A 43 13.12 -18.07 2.71
C PHE A 43 12.94 -17.13 1.51
N LEU A 44 13.54 -17.47 0.36
CA LEU A 44 13.35 -16.68 -0.86
C LEU A 44 11.89 -16.72 -1.31
N LEU A 45 11.25 -17.89 -1.36
CA LEU A 45 9.86 -18.03 -1.76
C LEU A 45 8.90 -17.29 -0.80
N LEU A 46 9.12 -17.41 0.51
CA LEU A 46 8.32 -16.68 1.51
C LEU A 46 8.41 -15.17 1.29
N LYS A 47 9.62 -14.65 1.01
CA LYS A 47 9.79 -13.22 0.68
C LYS A 47 8.96 -12.81 -0.54
N LEU A 48 9.01 -13.59 -1.62
CA LEU A 48 8.24 -13.30 -2.84
C LEU A 48 6.74 -13.34 -2.58
N ILE A 49 6.25 -14.33 -1.83
CA ILE A 49 4.84 -14.46 -1.44
C ILE A 49 4.38 -13.21 -0.67
N VAL A 50 5.15 -12.77 0.33
CA VAL A 50 4.78 -11.58 1.14
C VAL A 50 4.66 -10.32 0.27
N ILE A 51 5.53 -10.14 -0.74
CA ILE A 51 5.44 -9.00 -1.67
C ILE A 51 4.18 -9.09 -2.55
N LEU A 52 3.77 -10.30 -2.93
CA LEU A 52 2.66 -10.51 -3.87
C LEU A 52 1.28 -10.54 -3.22
N ILE A 53 1.18 -10.80 -1.90
CA ILE A 53 -0.11 -10.88 -1.20
C ILE A 53 -0.95 -9.59 -1.38
N PRO A 54 -0.47 -8.36 -1.12
CA PRO A 54 -1.31 -7.17 -1.24
C PRO A 54 -1.88 -6.94 -2.66
N PRO A 55 -1.11 -7.08 -3.76
CA PRO A 55 -1.67 -7.01 -5.12
C PRO A 55 -2.75 -8.04 -5.39
N PHE A 56 -2.56 -9.30 -4.97
CA PHE A 56 -3.59 -10.33 -5.14
C PHE A 56 -4.86 -10.03 -4.37
N LEU A 57 -4.75 -9.57 -3.13
CA LEU A 57 -5.91 -9.18 -2.33
C LEU A 57 -6.64 -7.99 -2.95
N LEU A 58 -5.92 -7.04 -3.55
CA LEU A 58 -6.52 -5.90 -4.26
C LEU A 58 -7.34 -6.36 -5.46
N LEU A 59 -6.81 -7.29 -6.26
CA LEU A 59 -7.51 -7.84 -7.43
C LEU A 59 -8.74 -8.65 -7.03
N TYR A 60 -8.65 -9.42 -5.93
CA TYR A 60 -9.76 -10.26 -5.46
C TYR A 60 -10.91 -9.43 -4.89
N ASN A 61 -10.62 -8.36 -4.14
CA ASN A 61 -11.65 -7.49 -3.55
C ASN A 61 -11.24 -6.02 -3.57
N PRO A 62 -11.49 -5.31 -4.67
CA PRO A 62 -11.05 -3.93 -4.85
C PRO A 62 -11.82 -2.91 -3.99
N GLY A 63 -12.95 -3.29 -3.37
CA GLY A 63 -13.79 -2.40 -2.56
C GLY A 63 -13.21 -2.06 -1.19
N TYR A 64 -12.24 -2.84 -0.69
CA TYR A 64 -11.64 -2.62 0.63
C TYR A 64 -10.31 -1.90 0.56
N SER A 65 -10.04 -1.02 1.55
CA SER A 65 -8.73 -0.40 1.71
C SER A 65 -7.66 -1.45 2.01
N ARG A 66 -6.53 -1.35 1.33
CA ARG A 66 -5.36 -2.25 1.48
C ARG A 66 -4.24 -1.65 2.31
N LEU A 67 -4.51 -0.55 3.00
CA LEU A 67 -3.50 0.16 3.79
C LEU A 67 -2.84 -0.75 4.85
N ASN A 68 -3.67 -1.49 5.61
CA ASN A 68 -3.18 -2.36 6.67
C ASN A 68 -2.37 -3.53 6.10
N GLU A 69 -2.87 -4.17 5.02
CA GLU A 69 -2.22 -5.32 4.38
C GLU A 69 -0.85 -4.96 3.84
N VAL A 70 -0.72 -3.78 3.19
CA VAL A 70 0.58 -3.29 2.71
C VAL A 70 1.52 -2.98 3.88
N PHE A 71 1.02 -2.34 4.95
CA PHE A 71 1.82 -2.07 6.13
C PHE A 71 2.32 -3.35 6.81
N TYR A 72 1.44 -4.33 7.02
CA TYR A 72 1.83 -5.61 7.59
C TYR A 72 2.79 -6.38 6.68
N ALA A 73 2.61 -6.32 5.36
CA ALA A 73 3.54 -6.94 4.43
C ALA A 73 4.95 -6.36 4.56
N ILE A 74 5.09 -5.03 4.74
CA ILE A 74 6.37 -4.37 4.99
C ILE A 74 7.00 -4.88 6.30
N LEU A 75 6.23 -4.94 7.40
CA LEU A 75 6.73 -5.42 8.69
C LEU A 75 7.13 -6.91 8.63
N ILE A 76 6.30 -7.74 8.00
CA ILE A 76 6.59 -9.17 7.84
C ILE A 76 7.85 -9.37 6.98
N LEU A 77 8.00 -8.58 5.91
CA LEU A 77 9.18 -8.64 5.05
C LEU A 77 10.47 -8.30 5.84
N ALA A 78 10.45 -7.24 6.65
CA ALA A 78 11.57 -6.86 7.49
C ALA A 78 11.89 -7.97 8.52
N ALA A 79 10.88 -8.50 9.19
CA ALA A 79 11.04 -9.61 10.14
C ALA A 79 11.60 -10.87 9.45
N LEU A 80 11.13 -11.19 8.25
CA LEU A 80 11.58 -12.37 7.49
C LEU A 80 13.06 -12.27 7.08
N ILE A 81 13.53 -11.08 6.68
CA ILE A 81 14.95 -10.82 6.37
C ILE A 81 15.79 -11.02 7.63
N LEU A 82 15.37 -10.49 8.78
CA LEU A 82 16.09 -10.66 10.05
C LEU A 82 16.10 -12.11 10.50
N LEU A 83 14.95 -12.80 10.47
CA LEU A 83 14.85 -14.22 10.84
C LEU A 83 15.70 -15.11 9.95
N SER A 84 15.71 -14.86 8.64
CA SER A 84 16.59 -15.55 7.69
C SER A 84 18.06 -15.36 8.07
N SER A 85 18.48 -14.14 8.42
CA SER A 85 19.86 -13.84 8.77
C SER A 85 20.27 -14.51 10.09
N ILE A 86 19.38 -14.46 11.10
CA ILE A 86 19.60 -15.12 12.40
C ILE A 86 19.68 -16.65 12.24
N ASP A 87 18.77 -17.28 11.47
CA ASP A 87 18.82 -18.74 11.21
C ASP A 87 20.13 -19.16 10.58
N ALA A 88 20.65 -18.37 9.61
CA ALA A 88 21.94 -18.62 8.98
C ALA A 88 23.10 -18.57 9.98
N VAL A 89 23.10 -17.59 10.90
CA VAL A 89 24.10 -17.45 11.96
C VAL A 89 24.04 -18.64 12.93
N VAL A 90 22.85 -18.91 13.47
CA VAL A 90 22.65 -20.02 14.42
C VAL A 90 23.14 -21.33 13.84
N LYS A 91 22.83 -21.57 12.57
CA LYS A 91 23.27 -22.79 11.88
C LYS A 91 24.79 -22.83 11.71
N SER A 92 25.41 -21.70 11.37
CA SER A 92 26.87 -21.63 11.21
C SER A 92 27.61 -21.88 12.54
N ILE A 93 27.04 -21.45 13.69
CA ILE A 93 27.58 -21.69 15.02
C ILE A 93 27.42 -23.14 15.43
N LYS A 94 26.21 -23.72 15.22
CA LYS A 94 25.91 -25.12 15.62
C LYS A 94 26.62 -26.16 14.77
N ALA A 95 26.98 -25.85 13.52
CA ALA A 95 27.68 -26.74 12.61
C ALA A 95 28.89 -26.01 12.00
N PRO A 96 29.98 -25.79 12.80
CA PRO A 96 31.12 -25.00 12.34
C PRO A 96 31.90 -25.67 11.20
N GLN A 97 31.74 -26.96 11.02
CA GLN A 97 32.30 -27.71 9.90
C GLN A 97 31.16 -28.20 8.99
N ILE A 98 31.08 -27.61 7.83
CA ILE A 98 30.04 -27.95 6.84
C ILE A 98 30.64 -28.85 5.79
N GLN A 99 29.98 -29.99 5.53
CA GLN A 99 30.30 -30.80 4.36
C GLN A 99 30.01 -30.00 3.10
N ALA A 100 31.03 -29.72 2.29
CA ALA A 100 30.87 -29.06 1.02
C ALA A 100 30.01 -29.94 0.10
N LYS A 101 28.87 -29.41 -0.34
CA LYS A 101 27.96 -30.02 -1.28
C LYS A 101 28.23 -29.47 -2.67
N ARG A 102 27.75 -30.14 -3.73
CA ARG A 102 27.94 -29.71 -5.12
C ARG A 102 27.49 -28.27 -5.41
N TYR A 103 26.51 -27.78 -4.68
CA TYR A 103 26.00 -26.42 -4.82
C TYR A 103 26.76 -25.37 -3.96
N ASN A 104 27.71 -25.78 -3.12
CA ASN A 104 28.54 -24.84 -2.33
C ASN A 104 29.72 -24.32 -3.15
N THR A 105 29.47 -23.80 -4.33
CA THR A 105 30.45 -23.21 -5.23
C THR A 105 30.22 -21.71 -5.40
N ALA A 106 31.24 -20.93 -5.67
CA ALA A 106 31.10 -19.50 -5.95
C ALA A 106 30.12 -19.23 -7.10
N ALA A 107 30.21 -20.02 -8.17
CA ALA A 107 29.29 -19.90 -9.31
C ALA A 107 27.82 -20.09 -8.91
N PHE A 108 27.52 -21.08 -8.07
CA PHE A 108 26.14 -21.30 -7.60
C PHE A 108 25.64 -20.14 -6.75
N TYR A 109 26.48 -19.57 -5.85
CA TYR A 109 26.09 -18.41 -5.04
C TYR A 109 25.80 -17.20 -5.91
N ILE A 110 26.63 -16.95 -6.94
CA ILE A 110 26.41 -15.85 -7.90
C ILE A 110 25.08 -16.07 -8.65
N ILE A 111 24.86 -17.26 -9.21
CA ILE A 111 23.63 -17.58 -9.94
C ILE A 111 22.40 -17.42 -9.04
N PHE A 112 22.45 -17.97 -7.83
CA PHE A 112 21.32 -17.84 -6.89
C PHE A 112 21.06 -16.40 -6.49
N SER A 113 22.11 -15.58 -6.26
CA SER A 113 21.97 -14.17 -5.95
C SER A 113 21.35 -13.40 -7.12
N ILE A 114 21.83 -13.61 -8.33
CA ILE A 114 21.30 -12.95 -9.53
C ILE A 114 19.84 -13.36 -9.75
N ALA A 115 19.52 -14.64 -9.73
CA ALA A 115 18.15 -15.15 -9.91
C ALA A 115 17.21 -14.64 -8.82
N GLY A 116 17.63 -14.67 -7.55
CA GLY A 116 16.86 -14.15 -6.42
C GLY A 116 16.63 -12.64 -6.50
N THR A 117 17.62 -11.89 -6.99
CA THR A 117 17.49 -10.45 -7.21
C THR A 117 16.51 -10.15 -8.34
N ILE A 118 16.63 -10.84 -9.48
CA ILE A 118 15.72 -10.67 -10.62
C ILE A 118 14.28 -10.98 -10.20
N LEU A 119 14.03 -12.11 -9.52
CA LEU A 119 12.69 -12.48 -9.04
C LEU A 119 12.13 -11.44 -8.05
N THR A 120 12.98 -10.92 -7.16
CA THR A 120 12.57 -9.86 -6.22
C THR A 120 12.21 -8.58 -6.96
N LEU A 121 13.03 -8.14 -7.91
CA LEU A 121 12.75 -6.94 -8.71
C LEU A 121 11.45 -7.09 -9.53
N LEU A 122 11.24 -8.23 -10.16
CA LEU A 122 9.99 -8.50 -10.88
C LEU A 122 8.77 -8.45 -9.95
N SER A 123 8.88 -9.00 -8.73
CA SER A 123 7.81 -8.95 -7.73
C SER A 123 7.56 -7.52 -7.23
N ILE A 124 8.60 -6.71 -7.06
CA ILE A 124 8.47 -5.29 -6.69
C ILE A 124 7.84 -4.48 -7.83
N ILE A 125 8.26 -4.70 -9.08
CA ILE A 125 7.68 -4.05 -10.25
C ILE A 125 6.18 -4.40 -10.34
N PHE A 126 5.83 -5.68 -10.17
CA PHE A 126 4.45 -6.11 -10.12
C PHE A 126 3.66 -5.45 -8.99
N PHE A 127 4.24 -5.37 -7.78
CA PHE A 127 3.63 -4.64 -6.66
C PHE A 127 3.41 -3.17 -7.01
N MET A 128 4.42 -2.49 -7.57
CA MET A 128 4.34 -1.07 -7.92
C MET A 128 3.41 -0.78 -9.10
N PHE A 129 3.05 -1.79 -9.89
CA PHE A 129 2.00 -1.66 -10.90
C PHE A 129 0.63 -1.39 -10.26
N PHE A 130 0.36 -2.01 -9.10
CA PHE A 130 -0.91 -1.86 -8.37
C PHE A 130 -0.86 -0.81 -7.27
N PHE A 131 0.29 -0.59 -6.66
CA PHE A 131 0.44 0.33 -5.53
C PHE A 131 1.51 1.37 -5.78
N ASN A 132 1.20 2.60 -5.45
CA ASN A 132 2.14 3.70 -5.49
C ASN A 132 2.12 4.46 -4.17
N PHE A 133 3.27 4.99 -3.79
CA PHE A 133 3.41 5.89 -2.66
C PHE A 133 3.51 7.31 -3.19
N HIS A 134 2.72 8.20 -2.63
CA HIS A 134 2.74 9.60 -3.00
C HIS A 134 2.87 10.46 -1.75
N ARG A 135 3.67 11.52 -1.84
CA ARG A 135 3.78 12.50 -0.76
C ARG A 135 2.88 13.67 -1.10
N THR A 136 1.99 14.02 -0.17
CA THR A 136 1.07 15.14 -0.38
C THR A 136 1.85 16.44 -0.44
N ALA A 137 1.72 17.18 -1.54
CA ALA A 137 2.31 18.51 -1.70
C ALA A 137 1.42 19.58 -1.04
N GLU A 138 0.10 19.37 -1.08
CA GLU A 138 -0.92 20.25 -0.53
C GLU A 138 -1.72 19.52 0.53
N SER A 139 -2.26 20.28 1.49
CA SER A 139 -3.17 19.74 2.50
C SER A 139 -4.50 19.37 1.87
N ALA A 140 -4.99 18.19 2.18
CA ALA A 140 -6.34 17.72 1.86
C ALA A 140 -7.10 17.51 3.18
N GLU A 141 -7.20 18.59 3.95
CA GLU A 141 -7.90 18.61 5.23
C GLU A 141 -9.37 18.17 5.08
N PRO A 142 -9.95 17.60 6.13
CA PRO A 142 -9.41 17.46 7.47
C PRO A 142 -8.58 16.18 7.71
N LEU A 143 -8.42 15.30 6.70
CA LEU A 143 -7.79 13.98 6.88
C LEU A 143 -6.30 13.93 6.53
N PHE A 144 -5.88 14.61 5.48
CA PHE A 144 -4.51 14.56 5.00
C PHE A 144 -3.85 15.94 5.09
N GLU A 145 -2.64 15.98 5.60
CA GLU A 145 -1.82 17.19 5.69
C GLU A 145 -0.68 17.15 4.67
N THR A 146 -0.07 18.32 4.46
CA THR A 146 1.14 18.42 3.62
C THR A 146 2.24 17.52 4.18
N ASN A 147 2.92 16.82 3.27
CA ASN A 147 3.97 15.84 3.52
C ASN A 147 3.51 14.47 4.05
N ASP A 148 2.22 14.20 4.17
CA ASP A 148 1.76 12.85 4.49
C ASP A 148 2.18 11.88 3.39
N LEU A 149 2.65 10.68 3.79
CA LEU A 149 2.95 9.60 2.86
C LEU A 149 1.69 8.75 2.65
N ILE A 150 1.05 8.94 1.51
CA ILE A 150 -0.19 8.23 1.16
C ILE A 150 0.10 7.01 0.28
N LEU A 151 -0.71 5.96 0.50
CA LEU A 151 -0.76 4.78 -0.35
C LEU A 151 -1.89 4.93 -1.36
N ILE A 152 -1.58 4.68 -2.62
CA ILE A 152 -2.51 4.75 -3.74
C ILE A 152 -2.58 3.40 -4.40
N SER A 153 -3.80 2.89 -4.64
CA SER A 153 -4.02 1.69 -5.43
C SER A 153 -4.50 2.05 -6.84
N ARG A 154 -4.04 1.27 -7.80
CA ARG A 154 -4.38 1.41 -9.22
C ARG A 154 -4.81 0.07 -9.77
N ILE A 155 -6.00 0.02 -10.35
CA ILE A 155 -6.49 -1.14 -11.10
C ILE A 155 -6.90 -0.60 -12.47
N PRO A 156 -6.25 -1.02 -13.56
CA PRO A 156 -6.62 -0.59 -14.90
C PRO A 156 -8.09 -0.92 -15.22
N GLY A 157 -8.82 0.05 -15.78
CA GLY A 157 -10.22 -0.14 -16.17
C GLY A 157 -11.22 -0.21 -15.01
N ARG A 158 -10.77 0.10 -13.77
CA ARG A 158 -11.66 0.12 -12.62
C ARG A 158 -12.63 1.31 -12.68
N GLU A 159 -13.88 1.05 -12.33
CA GLU A 159 -14.85 2.07 -11.99
C GLU A 159 -14.67 2.54 -10.54
N TYR A 160 -14.92 3.82 -10.30
CA TYR A 160 -14.84 4.42 -8.96
C TYR A 160 -16.26 4.61 -8.43
N PHE A 161 -16.40 4.45 -7.11
CA PHE A 161 -17.69 4.47 -6.44
C PHE A 161 -17.85 5.72 -5.57
N HIS A 162 -19.10 6.02 -5.24
CA HIS A 162 -19.48 7.10 -4.33
C HIS A 162 -18.66 7.04 -3.03
N GLY A 163 -18.19 8.19 -2.59
CA GLY A 163 -17.45 8.34 -1.34
C GLY A 163 -15.99 7.88 -1.37
N GLU A 164 -15.50 7.31 -2.47
CA GLU A 164 -14.09 6.95 -2.59
C GLU A 164 -13.21 8.20 -2.68
N ALA A 165 -12.09 8.19 -1.92
CA ALA A 165 -11.06 9.20 -2.07
C ALA A 165 -10.12 8.81 -3.21
N VAL A 166 -9.86 9.74 -4.12
CA VAL A 166 -9.04 9.53 -5.32
C VAL A 166 -7.96 10.59 -5.42
N LEU A 167 -6.82 10.21 -5.98
CA LEU A 167 -5.77 11.13 -6.37
C LEU A 167 -6.00 11.53 -7.82
N ILE A 168 -6.17 12.83 -8.06
CA ILE A 168 -6.40 13.41 -9.37
C ILE A 168 -5.11 14.07 -9.84
N LYS A 169 -4.79 13.89 -11.11
CA LYS A 169 -3.67 14.55 -11.76
C LYS A 169 -4.19 15.63 -12.69
N SER A 170 -3.86 16.89 -12.43
CA SER A 170 -4.16 18.03 -13.29
C SER A 170 -2.84 18.68 -13.72
N GLY A 171 -2.40 18.45 -14.96
CA GLY A 171 -1.08 18.85 -15.41
C GLY A 171 0.02 18.21 -14.57
N ASN A 172 0.82 19.03 -13.88
CA ASN A 172 1.88 18.58 -12.96
C ASN A 172 1.44 18.54 -11.49
N ALA A 173 0.23 18.99 -11.17
CA ALA A 173 -0.29 18.99 -9.81
C ALA A 173 -1.10 17.73 -9.50
N PHE A 174 -1.04 17.31 -8.24
CA PHE A 174 -1.85 16.23 -7.72
C PHE A 174 -2.72 16.77 -6.58
N SER A 175 -3.98 16.39 -6.60
CA SER A 175 -4.93 16.74 -5.53
C SER A 175 -5.73 15.51 -5.10
N ILE A 176 -6.01 15.41 -3.80
CA ILE A 176 -6.90 14.38 -3.25
C ILE A 176 -8.31 14.94 -3.25
N LYS A 177 -9.23 14.23 -3.89
CA LYS A 177 -10.64 14.57 -3.89
C LYS A 177 -11.50 13.33 -3.66
N ARG A 178 -12.76 13.55 -3.33
CA ARG A 178 -13.73 12.50 -3.08
C ARG A 178 -14.74 12.41 -4.22
N ILE A 179 -15.08 11.21 -4.64
CA ILE A 179 -16.14 10.97 -5.62
C ILE A 179 -17.48 11.29 -4.96
N ILE A 180 -18.18 12.28 -5.49
CA ILE A 180 -19.51 12.68 -5.03
C ILE A 180 -20.59 12.00 -5.86
N ALA A 181 -20.43 12.01 -7.18
CA ALA A 181 -21.35 11.36 -8.09
C ALA A 181 -20.57 10.67 -9.22
N VAL A 182 -21.14 9.59 -9.75
CA VAL A 182 -20.56 8.74 -10.78
C VAL A 182 -21.14 9.05 -12.18
N PRO A 183 -20.57 8.51 -13.26
CA PRO A 183 -21.04 8.75 -14.61
C PRO A 183 -22.54 8.52 -14.81
N GLY A 184 -23.20 9.45 -15.54
CA GLY A 184 -24.62 9.39 -15.86
C GLY A 184 -25.56 9.94 -14.79
N GLU A 185 -25.08 10.26 -13.59
CA GLU A 185 -25.90 10.82 -12.52
C GLU A 185 -26.08 12.34 -12.63
N LYS A 186 -27.13 12.83 -12.00
CA LYS A 186 -27.38 14.26 -11.81
C LYS A 186 -27.03 14.65 -10.38
N ALA A 187 -26.13 15.59 -10.22
CA ALA A 187 -25.77 16.09 -8.90
C ALA A 187 -26.12 17.57 -8.75
N SER A 188 -26.34 18.00 -7.53
CA SER A 188 -26.47 19.42 -7.22
C SER A 188 -25.85 19.74 -5.87
N TYR A 189 -25.38 20.98 -5.74
CA TYR A 189 -24.91 21.52 -4.46
C TYR A 189 -25.81 22.70 -4.06
N ARG A 190 -26.46 22.59 -2.92
CA ARG A 190 -27.37 23.61 -2.42
C ARG A 190 -27.29 23.67 -0.89
N ASN A 191 -27.26 24.88 -0.32
CA ASN A 191 -27.25 25.09 1.13
C ASN A 191 -26.17 24.24 1.85
N SER A 192 -24.98 24.22 1.31
CA SER A 192 -23.83 23.48 1.84
C SER A 192 -23.94 21.95 1.79
N ARG A 193 -24.90 21.41 1.01
CA ARG A 193 -25.10 19.95 0.84
C ARG A 193 -25.06 19.54 -0.61
N PHE A 194 -24.53 18.37 -0.85
CA PHE A 194 -24.67 17.69 -2.13
C PHE A 194 -25.95 16.84 -2.16
N SER A 195 -26.53 16.78 -3.32
CA SER A 195 -27.62 15.83 -3.65
C SER A 195 -27.23 15.09 -4.93
N VAL A 196 -27.47 13.81 -4.97
CA VAL A 196 -27.25 12.93 -6.14
C VAL A 196 -28.61 12.30 -6.49
N ASP A 197 -29.02 12.43 -7.75
CA ASP A 197 -30.32 12.01 -8.26
C ASP A 197 -31.50 12.44 -7.39
N GLY A 198 -31.44 13.68 -6.88
CA GLY A 198 -32.46 14.28 -6.04
C GLY A 198 -32.41 13.91 -4.55
N SER A 199 -31.55 12.97 -4.15
CA SER A 199 -31.36 12.57 -2.74
C SER A 199 -30.21 13.34 -2.12
N GLU A 200 -30.45 14.06 -1.03
CA GLU A 200 -29.39 14.75 -0.29
C GLU A 200 -28.46 13.75 0.42
N LEU A 201 -27.16 14.00 0.36
CA LEU A 201 -26.20 13.20 1.12
C LEU A 201 -26.38 13.44 2.63
N PRO A 202 -26.60 12.36 3.41
CA PRO A 202 -26.83 12.49 4.84
C PRO A 202 -25.60 13.08 5.56
N LEU A 203 -25.87 14.04 6.44
CA LEU A 203 -24.88 14.61 7.35
C LEU A 203 -25.20 14.19 8.77
N SER A 204 -24.17 13.88 9.54
CA SER A 204 -24.29 13.54 10.96
C SER A 204 -23.08 14.05 11.75
N ILE A 205 -23.19 14.02 13.05
CA ILE A 205 -22.06 14.32 13.94
C ILE A 205 -21.31 13.01 14.18
N PHE A 206 -19.98 13.10 14.26
CA PHE A 206 -19.17 11.95 14.63
C PHE A 206 -19.37 11.60 16.10
N SER A 207 -19.50 10.32 16.40
CA SER A 207 -19.41 9.82 17.76
C SER A 207 -17.98 9.98 18.31
N GLU A 208 -17.82 10.01 19.64
CA GLU A 208 -16.50 10.10 20.25
C GLU A 208 -15.57 8.94 19.85
N ASN A 209 -16.13 7.74 19.67
CA ASN A 209 -15.37 6.56 19.25
C ASN A 209 -14.86 6.68 17.80
N GLU A 210 -15.62 7.31 16.93
CA GLU A 210 -15.23 7.59 15.55
C GLU A 210 -14.15 8.66 15.50
N LEU A 211 -14.30 9.74 16.28
CA LEU A 211 -13.30 10.82 16.40
C LEU A 211 -11.95 10.30 16.91
N ARG A 212 -11.95 9.37 17.86
CA ARG A 212 -10.71 8.73 18.35
C ARG A 212 -9.98 7.93 17.26
N LYS A 213 -10.71 7.39 16.28
CA LYS A 213 -10.13 6.62 15.16
C LYS A 213 -9.62 7.51 14.03
N MET A 214 -10.13 8.73 13.94
CA MET A 214 -9.74 9.71 12.92
C MET A 214 -8.97 10.87 13.57
N PRO A 215 -7.68 11.04 13.27
CA PRO A 215 -6.93 12.20 13.71
C PRO A 215 -7.29 13.40 12.83
N LEU A 216 -8.34 14.11 13.18
CA LEU A 216 -8.76 15.31 12.47
C LEU A 216 -7.84 16.49 12.82
N SER A 217 -7.53 17.31 11.82
CA SER A 217 -6.76 18.54 11.99
C SER A 217 -7.60 19.69 12.58
N SER A 218 -8.93 19.58 12.51
CA SER A 218 -9.87 20.57 13.10
C SER A 218 -11.13 19.88 13.62
N TYR A 219 -11.79 20.53 14.60
CA TYR A 219 -13.01 20.04 15.24
C TYR A 219 -14.30 20.51 14.52
N ASP A 220 -14.21 21.48 13.60
CA ASP A 220 -15.36 21.99 12.85
C ASP A 220 -15.66 21.14 11.62
N VAL A 221 -15.91 19.85 11.86
CA VAL A 221 -16.22 18.89 10.82
C VAL A 221 -17.52 18.15 11.11
N VAL A 222 -18.27 17.88 10.07
CA VAL A 222 -19.41 16.98 10.10
C VAL A 222 -19.06 15.72 9.34
N SER A 223 -19.74 14.62 9.63
CA SER A 223 -19.61 13.43 8.80
C SER A 223 -20.61 13.49 7.66
N GLU A 224 -20.16 13.16 6.47
CA GLU A 224 -21.00 12.92 5.29
C GLU A 224 -20.98 11.45 4.96
N LEU A 225 -22.16 10.90 4.67
CA LEU A 225 -22.32 9.52 4.20
C LEU A 225 -22.60 9.55 2.70
N ASN A 226 -21.76 8.87 1.92
CA ASN A 226 -21.94 8.74 0.49
C ASN A 226 -21.62 7.30 0.06
N GLY A 227 -22.64 6.58 -0.42
CA GLY A 227 -22.56 5.14 -0.62
C GLY A 227 -22.30 4.42 0.70
N SER A 228 -21.25 3.59 0.72
CA SER A 228 -20.82 2.85 1.92
C SER A 228 -19.74 3.56 2.75
N TYR A 229 -19.45 4.82 2.45
CA TYR A 229 -18.33 5.53 3.07
C TYR A 229 -18.80 6.72 3.90
N LYS A 230 -18.37 6.76 5.15
CA LYS A 230 -18.56 7.87 6.08
C LYS A 230 -17.23 8.59 6.26
N TYR A 231 -17.19 9.89 5.99
CA TYR A 231 -15.96 10.68 5.99
C TYR A 231 -16.20 12.09 6.51
N PRO A 232 -15.16 12.74 7.08
CA PRO A 232 -15.29 14.08 7.60
C PRO A 232 -15.25 15.13 6.50
N VAL A 233 -16.11 16.12 6.60
CA VAL A 233 -16.11 17.29 5.72
C VAL A 233 -16.17 18.58 6.53
N ARG A 234 -15.40 19.60 6.10
CA ARG A 234 -15.55 20.97 6.55
C ARG A 234 -16.52 21.68 5.61
N GLN A 235 -17.59 22.23 6.13
CA GLN A 235 -18.65 22.81 5.32
C GLN A 235 -18.46 24.30 5.07
N LYS A 236 -18.63 24.71 3.81
CA LYS A 236 -18.76 26.14 3.44
C LYS A 236 -20.19 26.60 3.70
N LYS A 237 -20.39 27.59 4.55
CA LYS A 237 -21.67 28.25 4.73
C LYS A 237 -21.98 29.12 3.50
N GLY A 238 -23.09 28.85 2.80
CA GLY A 238 -23.47 29.63 1.63
C GLY A 238 -24.83 29.20 1.05
N LYS A 239 -25.45 30.08 0.26
CA LYS A 239 -26.74 29.85 -0.42
C LYS A 239 -26.57 29.56 -1.92
N SER A 240 -25.39 29.18 -2.38
CA SER A 240 -25.16 28.86 -3.78
C SER A 240 -25.93 27.61 -4.22
N VAL A 241 -26.51 27.68 -5.41
CA VAL A 241 -27.13 26.51 -6.06
C VAL A 241 -26.37 26.22 -7.34
N ILE A 242 -25.77 25.05 -7.42
CA ILE A 242 -24.99 24.59 -8.56
C ILE A 242 -25.56 23.24 -8.99
N LYS A 243 -25.77 23.03 -10.28
CA LYS A 243 -26.29 21.78 -10.85
C LYS A 243 -25.24 21.19 -11.78
N PHE A 244 -25.10 19.87 -11.74
CA PHE A 244 -24.18 19.08 -12.55
C PHE A 244 -24.97 17.98 -13.26
N ASN A 245 -24.74 17.84 -14.56
CA ASN A 245 -25.20 16.71 -15.34
C ASN A 245 -23.96 15.98 -15.84
N LEU A 246 -23.75 14.76 -15.37
CA LEU A 246 -22.53 14.00 -15.69
C LEU A 246 -22.75 13.16 -16.96
N ASN A 247 -21.79 13.22 -17.87
CA ASN A 247 -21.74 12.33 -19.03
C ASN A 247 -21.26 10.93 -18.62
N GLU A 248 -21.31 9.97 -19.56
CA GLU A 248 -20.96 8.54 -19.33
C GLU A 248 -19.50 8.29 -18.86
N ASN A 249 -18.62 9.28 -18.92
CA ASN A 249 -17.22 9.16 -18.49
C ASN A 249 -16.81 10.24 -17.49
N GLU A 250 -17.77 10.94 -16.90
CA GLU A 250 -17.51 12.07 -16.02
C GLU A 250 -17.91 11.76 -14.58
N TYR A 251 -17.02 12.08 -13.66
CA TYR A 251 -17.24 12.02 -12.22
C TYR A 251 -17.33 13.44 -11.65
N LEU A 252 -18.22 13.64 -10.70
CA LEU A 252 -18.17 14.82 -9.85
C LEU A 252 -17.30 14.49 -8.63
N THR A 253 -16.27 15.30 -8.41
CA THR A 253 -15.41 15.18 -7.25
C THR A 253 -15.41 16.44 -6.42
N ALA A 254 -15.22 16.30 -5.11
CA ALA A 254 -15.09 17.44 -4.21
C ALA A 254 -13.96 17.22 -3.19
N SER A 255 -13.38 18.32 -2.73
CA SER A 255 -12.50 18.31 -1.56
C SER A 255 -13.33 18.04 -0.29
N ASP A 256 -12.75 17.36 0.68
CA ASP A 256 -13.34 17.21 2.02
C ASP A 256 -13.36 18.56 2.78
N ASP A 257 -12.43 19.47 2.46
CA ASP A 257 -12.52 20.89 2.84
C ASP A 257 -13.30 21.66 1.77
N ARG A 258 -14.51 22.07 2.10
CA ARG A 258 -15.42 22.82 1.20
C ARG A 258 -15.41 24.32 1.44
N GLU A 259 -14.57 24.81 2.35
CA GLU A 259 -14.36 26.25 2.56
C GLU A 259 -13.44 26.84 1.49
N ILE A 260 -12.61 26.02 0.87
CA ILE A 260 -11.72 26.44 -0.22
C ILE A 260 -12.50 26.82 -1.48
N GLU A 261 -11.96 27.74 -2.26
CA GLU A 261 -12.49 28.04 -3.58
C GLU A 261 -12.32 26.82 -4.51
N ASN A 262 -13.29 26.60 -5.40
CA ASN A 262 -13.28 25.50 -6.36
C ASN A 262 -13.11 24.11 -5.71
N PHE A 263 -13.76 23.90 -4.56
CA PHE A 263 -13.69 22.63 -3.83
C PHE A 263 -14.23 21.42 -4.63
N TYR A 264 -15.04 21.63 -5.68
CA TYR A 264 -15.56 20.60 -6.57
C TYR A 264 -14.94 20.69 -7.97
N THR A 265 -14.93 19.56 -8.69
CA THR A 265 -14.44 19.49 -10.08
C THR A 265 -15.12 18.32 -10.79
N GLN A 266 -15.56 18.55 -12.03
CA GLN A 266 -15.91 17.46 -12.94
C GLN A 266 -14.64 16.97 -13.63
N ILE A 267 -14.41 15.67 -13.59
CA ILE A 267 -13.21 15.02 -14.13
C ILE A 267 -13.59 13.80 -14.94
N ARG A 268 -12.70 13.40 -15.84
CA ARG A 268 -12.83 12.15 -16.61
C ARG A 268 -11.96 11.06 -16.01
N THR A 269 -12.34 9.80 -16.26
CA THR A 269 -11.59 8.63 -15.79
C THR A 269 -10.07 8.70 -15.97
N PRO A 270 -9.50 9.17 -17.11
CA PRO A 270 -8.04 9.27 -17.29
C PRO A 270 -7.32 10.25 -16.36
N GLU A 271 -8.05 11.21 -15.78
CA GLU A 271 -7.49 12.19 -14.84
C GLU A 271 -7.34 11.61 -13.43
N ILE A 272 -8.02 10.49 -13.15
CA ILE A 272 -7.91 9.79 -11.88
C ILE A 272 -6.64 8.95 -11.90
N TRP A 273 -5.67 9.34 -11.07
CA TRP A 273 -4.40 8.61 -10.93
C TRP A 273 -4.56 7.29 -10.18
N GLY A 274 -5.48 7.24 -9.21
CA GLY A 274 -5.81 6.03 -8.45
C GLY A 274 -6.62 6.33 -7.21
N ARG A 275 -7.05 5.27 -6.52
CA ARG A 275 -7.75 5.37 -5.23
C ARG A 275 -6.78 5.58 -4.09
N VAL A 276 -7.10 6.49 -3.20
CA VAL A 276 -6.34 6.72 -1.96
C VAL A 276 -6.75 5.67 -0.93
N GLU A 277 -5.82 4.82 -0.55
CA GLU A 277 -6.01 3.79 0.49
C GLU A 277 -5.88 4.37 1.90
N GLY A 278 -5.13 5.45 2.04
CA GLY A 278 -4.91 6.20 3.27
C GLY A 278 -3.48 6.68 3.42
N SER A 279 -3.17 7.31 4.56
CA SER A 279 -1.81 7.70 4.91
C SER A 279 -1.12 6.58 5.68
N LEU A 280 0.05 6.15 5.20
CA LEU A 280 0.93 5.24 5.92
C LEU A 280 1.63 5.95 7.08
N ILE A 281 2.07 7.19 6.86
CA ILE A 281 2.78 8.00 7.84
C ILE A 281 2.28 9.45 7.71
N ALA A 282 1.69 9.95 8.78
CA ALA A 282 1.30 11.34 8.92
C ALA A 282 2.38 12.06 9.76
N PHE A 283 3.36 12.64 9.07
CA PHE A 283 4.57 13.16 9.70
C PHE A 283 4.28 14.28 10.72
N ASN A 284 3.45 15.24 10.36
CA ASN A 284 3.13 16.37 11.25
C ASN A 284 2.37 15.94 12.51
N ARG A 285 1.50 14.93 12.37
CA ARG A 285 0.67 14.41 13.45
C ARG A 285 1.29 13.26 14.22
N LYS A 286 2.47 12.80 13.80
CA LYS A 286 3.20 11.64 14.36
C LYS A 286 2.32 10.38 14.47
N LYS A 287 1.47 10.15 13.45
CA LYS A 287 0.53 9.01 13.40
C LYS A 287 0.84 8.11 12.21
N ILE A 288 0.50 6.86 12.37
CA ILE A 288 0.66 5.82 11.35
C ILE A 288 -0.72 5.26 11.03
N LEU A 289 -0.96 4.92 9.76
CA LEU A 289 -2.17 4.27 9.26
C LEU A 289 -3.47 5.09 9.46
N ILE A 290 -3.58 6.21 8.75
CA ILE A 290 -4.81 6.99 8.71
C ILE A 290 -5.64 6.55 7.50
N LYS A 291 -6.85 6.03 7.75
CA LYS A 291 -7.79 5.65 6.69
C LYS A 291 -8.59 6.86 6.19
N PRO A 292 -8.93 6.90 4.87
CA PRO A 292 -9.65 8.04 4.29
C PRO A 292 -11.14 8.04 4.63
N PHE A 293 -11.65 7.00 5.29
CA PHE A 293 -13.08 6.84 5.62
C PHE A 293 -13.29 5.83 6.74
N ILE A 294 -14.47 5.86 7.36
CA ILE A 294 -15.03 4.75 8.15
C ILE A 294 -16.10 4.09 7.30
N LYS A 295 -16.18 2.76 7.30
CA LYS A 295 -17.28 2.05 6.65
C LYS A 295 -18.58 2.42 7.36
N GLY A 296 -19.55 2.97 6.64
CA GLY A 296 -20.90 3.20 7.14
C GLY A 296 -21.55 1.86 7.47
N GLU A 297 -22.29 1.81 8.57
CA GLU A 297 -23.12 0.68 8.96
C GLU A 297 -24.37 0.59 8.08
#